data_7d8c735fe1f41569981b3c4407a746af
#
_entry.id   7d8c735fe1f41569981b3c4407a746af
#
_cell.length_a   1.000
_cell.length_b   1.000
_cell.length_c   1.000
_cell.angle_alpha   90.00
_cell.angle_beta   90.00
_cell.angle_gamma   90.00
#
_symmetry.space_group_name_H-M   'P 1'
#
loop_
_entity.id
_entity.type
_entity.pdbx_description
1 polymer ?
#
loop_
_entity_poly.entity_id
_entity_poly.type
_entity_poly.pdbx_seq_one_letter_code
_entity_poly.pdbx_strand_id
1 'polypeptide(L)'
;MFRKEQSVNGEKMILESIDNLYLMNSATNINTKNTAIISLAWPSVIARGPEKIWVFLKKIGIMKNLNFRIGHAAMLIAKNDELFYYDLGRYISPLGYSRVRSMATDPKLKLYTHPIWSETGEIMNIVTICQELEEKKNATHGDGPIYLSIANSIVIDKILAYTKSLQKEGFQKYGVLKKSKINCAKFVAKAILQGLDPKSKMYQTLNNPITYSQSPYFNILAASSSGSFFIYENGNGEWKKEKKIHALKELWKKSMESFFNKKAKLLPSDKILGQQFQPLSIPKSMNLTATYLGGIGEGAWHELILVSEKEVCLNRYYYDGTFEFTNNYIINSNWADYLNSHSVELVHDSHNLWITLMNKETKEKMRFFAVNCAEEWKM
;
A
#
# COMPACT_ATOMS: atom_id res chain seq x y z
N MET A 1 5.03 -36.55 -14.60
CA MET A 1 5.36 -36.35 -13.17
C MET A 1 6.67 -35.58 -12.95
N PHE A 2 7.70 -35.80 -13.76
CA PHE A 2 9.04 -35.13 -13.61
C PHE A 2 9.15 -33.66 -13.99
N ARG A 3 8.23 -33.07 -14.76
CA ARG A 3 8.29 -31.64 -15.14
C ARG A 3 7.75 -30.64 -14.10
N LYS A 4 6.94 -31.07 -13.13
CA LYS A 4 6.45 -30.22 -12.04
C LYS A 4 7.50 -29.95 -10.95
N GLU A 5 8.43 -30.88 -10.74
CA GLU A 5 9.47 -30.72 -9.71
C GLU A 5 10.60 -29.76 -10.14
N GLN A 6 10.89 -29.62 -11.43
CA GLN A 6 11.95 -28.70 -11.89
C GLN A 6 11.54 -27.22 -11.80
N SER A 7 10.27 -26.87 -12.00
CA SER A 7 9.78 -25.50 -11.86
C SER A 7 9.76 -25.06 -10.40
N VAL A 8 9.30 -25.94 -9.50
CA VAL A 8 9.26 -25.67 -8.05
C VAL A 8 10.67 -25.55 -7.44
N ASN A 9 11.62 -26.34 -7.94
CA ASN A 9 13.01 -26.26 -7.48
C ASN A 9 13.74 -25.01 -7.97
N GLY A 10 13.43 -24.52 -9.16
CA GLY A 10 13.96 -23.24 -9.67
C GLY A 10 13.49 -22.04 -8.85
N GLU A 11 12.20 -21.98 -8.55
CA GLU A 11 11.62 -20.93 -7.71
C GLU A 11 12.16 -20.97 -6.27
N LYS A 12 12.31 -22.16 -5.71
CA LYS A 12 12.87 -22.35 -4.36
C LYS A 12 14.34 -21.94 -4.28
N MET A 13 15.15 -22.26 -5.30
CA MET A 13 16.56 -21.87 -5.37
C MET A 13 16.76 -20.35 -5.51
N ILE A 14 15.91 -19.69 -6.28
CA ILE A 14 15.95 -18.21 -6.43
C ILE A 14 15.52 -17.54 -5.13
N LEU A 15 14.48 -18.04 -4.46
CA LEU A 15 14.03 -17.54 -3.17
C LEU A 15 15.07 -17.76 -2.07
N GLU A 16 15.70 -18.92 -1.99
CA GLU A 16 16.76 -19.23 -1.03
C GLU A 16 18.05 -18.42 -1.28
N SER A 17 18.39 -18.10 -2.53
CA SER A 17 19.53 -17.23 -2.85
C SER A 17 19.29 -15.77 -2.41
N ILE A 18 18.07 -15.30 -2.49
CA ILE A 18 17.66 -13.96 -2.03
C ILE A 18 17.69 -13.89 -0.49
N ASP A 19 17.17 -14.92 0.19
CA ASP A 19 17.19 -14.98 1.65
C ASP A 19 18.63 -15.10 2.23
N ASN A 20 19.52 -15.87 1.57
CA ASN A 20 20.91 -16.02 1.98
C ASN A 20 21.75 -14.74 1.78
N LEU A 21 21.54 -13.94 0.75
CA LEU A 21 22.20 -12.65 0.57
C LEU A 21 21.78 -11.64 1.66
N TYR A 22 20.55 -11.73 2.14
CA TYR A 22 20.03 -10.86 3.20
C TYR A 22 20.58 -11.23 4.60
N LEU A 23 20.73 -12.53 4.87
CA LEU A 23 21.27 -13.03 6.15
C LEU A 23 22.78 -12.82 6.29
N MET A 24 23.54 -12.85 5.20
CA MET A 24 24.99 -12.62 5.23
C MET A 24 25.37 -11.15 5.49
N ASN A 25 24.53 -10.18 5.13
CA ASN A 25 24.78 -8.76 5.40
C ASN A 25 24.30 -8.28 6.78
N SER A 26 23.63 -9.12 7.57
CA SER A 26 23.06 -8.73 8.87
C SER A 26 24.02 -8.87 10.07
N ALA A 27 25.24 -9.33 9.86
CA ALA A 27 26.18 -9.64 10.96
C ALA A 27 27.20 -8.52 11.28
N THR A 28 27.05 -7.30 10.74
CA THR A 28 27.95 -6.19 11.06
C THR A 28 27.19 -4.99 11.60
N ASN A 29 27.46 -4.65 12.85
CA ASN A 29 27.16 -3.40 13.59
C ASN A 29 25.88 -2.67 13.13
N ILE A 30 24.79 -2.87 13.85
CA ILE A 30 23.55 -2.10 13.71
C ILE A 30 23.87 -0.63 14.05
N ASN A 31 24.22 0.15 13.04
CA ASN A 31 24.33 1.59 13.19
C ASN A 31 22.91 2.17 13.22
N THR A 32 22.32 2.22 14.43
CA THR A 32 20.94 2.75 14.64
C THR A 32 20.89 4.26 14.59
N LYS A 33 21.99 4.95 14.34
CA LYS A 33 22.11 6.41 14.49
C LYS A 33 21.23 7.19 13.50
N ASN A 34 20.98 6.67 12.31
CA ASN A 34 20.21 7.36 11.26
C ASN A 34 19.06 6.46 10.77
N THR A 35 18.19 6.03 11.70
CA THR A 35 17.03 5.22 11.38
C THR A 35 15.80 5.69 12.16
N ALA A 36 14.67 5.81 11.46
CA ALA A 36 13.39 6.15 12.07
C ALA A 36 12.21 5.57 11.28
N ILE A 37 11.08 5.41 11.96
CA ILE A 37 9.79 5.20 11.32
C ILE A 37 8.99 6.51 11.42
N ILE A 38 8.48 6.95 10.29
CA ILE A 38 7.53 8.04 10.22
C ILE A 38 6.15 7.44 9.94
N SER A 39 5.28 7.44 10.94
CA SER A 39 3.87 7.08 10.73
C SER A 39 3.17 8.23 10.03
N LEU A 40 2.39 7.92 8.99
CA LEU A 40 1.63 8.90 8.20
C LEU A 40 0.14 8.64 8.32
N ALA A 41 -0.62 9.73 8.36
CA ALA A 41 -2.08 9.69 8.25
C ALA A 41 -2.61 10.88 7.45
N TRP A 42 -3.60 10.61 6.60
CA TRP A 42 -4.46 11.61 5.96
C TRP A 42 -5.87 11.47 6.53
N PRO A 43 -6.18 12.16 7.64
CA PRO A 43 -7.44 11.93 8.37
C PRO A 43 -8.70 12.33 7.61
N SER A 44 -8.57 13.10 6.52
CA SER A 44 -9.66 13.60 5.70
C SER A 44 -10.04 12.64 4.56
N VAL A 45 -9.20 11.66 4.24
CA VAL A 45 -9.45 10.71 3.16
C VAL A 45 -10.71 9.88 3.44
N ILE A 46 -11.51 9.74 2.39
CA ILE A 46 -12.78 9.01 2.44
C ILE A 46 -12.53 7.58 1.97
N ALA A 47 -12.98 6.64 2.76
CA ALA A 47 -12.91 5.22 2.43
C ALA A 47 -14.27 4.56 2.47
N ARG A 48 -14.52 3.64 1.54
CA ARG A 48 -15.74 2.83 1.55
C ARG A 48 -15.66 1.75 2.62
N GLY A 49 -16.73 1.61 3.40
CA GLY A 49 -16.87 0.51 4.37
C GLY A 49 -16.88 -0.85 3.67
N PRO A 50 -15.98 -1.78 4.07
CA PRO A 50 -15.80 -3.05 3.37
C PRO A 50 -16.78 -4.15 3.82
N GLU A 51 -17.46 -3.99 4.94
CA GLU A 51 -18.29 -5.01 5.55
C GLU A 51 -19.73 -5.03 4.98
N LYS A 52 -20.26 -6.24 4.77
CA LYS A 52 -21.63 -6.46 4.28
C LYS A 52 -22.70 -5.86 5.20
N ILE A 53 -22.42 -5.75 6.51
CA ILE A 53 -23.33 -5.15 7.47
C ILE A 53 -23.68 -3.69 7.14
N TRP A 54 -22.72 -2.91 6.60
CA TRP A 54 -22.97 -1.52 6.20
C TRP A 54 -23.99 -1.45 5.05
N VAL A 55 -23.86 -2.37 4.08
CA VAL A 55 -24.82 -2.49 2.96
C VAL A 55 -26.21 -2.82 3.48
N PHE A 56 -26.31 -3.74 4.43
CA PHE A 56 -27.59 -4.09 5.08
C PHE A 56 -28.20 -2.89 5.83
N LEU A 57 -27.41 -2.20 6.67
CA LEU A 57 -27.89 -1.01 7.40
C LEU A 57 -28.33 0.11 6.45
N LYS A 58 -27.68 0.27 5.30
CA LYS A 58 -28.13 1.21 4.28
C LYS A 58 -29.45 0.77 3.65
N LYS A 59 -29.61 -0.52 3.34
CA LYS A 59 -30.86 -1.07 2.76
C LYS A 59 -32.08 -0.82 3.66
N ILE A 60 -31.91 -0.93 4.98
CA ILE A 60 -32.98 -0.63 5.94
C ILE A 60 -33.06 0.85 6.36
N GLY A 61 -32.30 1.72 5.71
CA GLY A 61 -32.39 3.17 5.90
C GLY A 61 -31.72 3.74 7.17
N ILE A 62 -31.05 2.91 7.98
CA ILE A 62 -30.30 3.38 9.17
C ILE A 62 -29.06 4.15 8.73
N MET A 63 -28.32 3.62 7.77
CA MET A 63 -27.15 4.26 7.19
C MET A 63 -27.52 4.98 5.89
N LYS A 64 -26.97 6.17 5.66
CA LYS A 64 -27.32 7.03 4.50
C LYS A 64 -26.26 6.98 3.40
N ASN A 65 -25.00 6.71 3.77
CA ASN A 65 -23.87 6.64 2.82
C ASN A 65 -22.92 5.53 3.30
N LEU A 66 -22.36 4.75 2.36
CA LEU A 66 -21.39 3.67 2.66
C LEU A 66 -19.95 4.17 2.73
N ASN A 67 -19.72 5.42 2.41
CA ASN A 67 -18.43 6.06 2.52
C ASN A 67 -18.24 6.66 3.93
N PHE A 68 -17.03 6.56 4.44
CA PHE A 68 -16.63 7.07 5.75
C PHE A 68 -15.40 7.95 5.59
N ARG A 69 -15.38 9.08 6.28
CA ARG A 69 -14.19 9.92 6.42
C ARG A 69 -13.32 9.39 7.56
N ILE A 70 -12.67 8.28 7.36
CA ILE A 70 -11.88 7.58 8.40
C ILE A 70 -10.37 7.64 8.13
N GLY A 71 -9.97 8.24 7.03
CA GLY A 71 -8.60 8.51 6.67
C GLY A 71 -7.88 7.34 6.02
N HIS A 72 -6.66 7.62 5.56
CA HIS A 72 -5.67 6.67 5.06
C HIS A 72 -4.45 6.69 5.98
N ALA A 73 -3.75 5.56 6.10
CA ALA A 73 -2.52 5.41 6.85
C ALA A 73 -1.43 4.81 5.98
N ALA A 74 -0.22 5.33 6.13
CA ALA A 74 1.00 4.82 5.55
C ALA A 74 2.15 4.94 6.53
N MET A 75 3.35 4.51 6.15
CA MET A 75 4.58 4.75 6.88
C MET A 75 5.74 5.01 5.93
N LEU A 76 6.70 5.82 6.39
CA LEU A 76 8.02 5.90 5.80
C LEU A 76 9.01 5.20 6.72
N ILE A 77 9.89 4.43 6.13
CA ILE A 77 11.10 3.94 6.78
C ILE A 77 12.23 4.87 6.33
N ALA A 78 12.78 5.63 7.27
CA ALA A 78 13.98 6.43 7.03
C ALA A 78 15.19 5.60 7.47
N LYS A 79 16.12 5.34 6.56
CA LYS A 79 17.35 4.58 6.81
C LYS A 79 18.49 5.22 6.05
N ASN A 80 19.46 5.72 6.79
CA ASN A 80 20.58 6.53 6.26
C ASN A 80 20.05 7.76 5.50
N ASP A 81 20.29 7.82 4.20
CA ASP A 81 19.88 8.88 3.28
C ASP A 81 18.63 8.53 2.44
N GLU A 82 17.94 7.43 2.74
CA GLU A 82 16.81 6.96 1.94
C GLU A 82 15.50 6.97 2.73
N LEU A 83 14.40 7.18 2.00
CA LEU A 83 13.02 7.08 2.47
C LEU A 83 12.27 6.02 1.68
N PHE A 84 11.73 5.03 2.38
CA PHE A 84 10.93 3.96 1.79
C PHE A 84 9.47 4.09 2.21
N TYR A 85 8.60 4.35 1.25
CA TYR A 85 7.16 4.43 1.47
C TYR A 85 6.52 3.05 1.46
N TYR A 86 5.64 2.80 2.44
CA TYR A 86 4.80 1.60 2.50
C TYR A 86 3.38 1.95 2.94
N ASP A 87 2.40 1.40 2.25
CA ASP A 87 1.01 1.40 2.70
C ASP A 87 0.32 0.07 2.41
N LEU A 88 -0.92 -0.07 2.88
CA LEU A 88 -1.83 -1.15 2.50
C LEU A 88 -3.03 -0.51 1.82
N GLY A 89 -3.14 -0.70 0.50
CA GLY A 89 -4.16 -0.12 -0.33
C GLY A 89 -5.07 -1.13 -1.01
N ARG A 90 -6.24 -0.65 -1.45
CA ARG A 90 -7.19 -1.41 -2.28
C ARG A 90 -7.09 -1.06 -3.77
N TYR A 91 -6.09 -0.27 -4.15
CA TYR A 91 -5.75 0.07 -5.52
C TYR A 91 -5.32 -1.19 -6.27
N ILE A 92 -5.97 -1.47 -7.41
CA ILE A 92 -5.74 -2.66 -8.23
C ILE A 92 -5.75 -3.94 -7.37
N SER A 93 -6.84 -4.16 -6.65
CA SER A 93 -7.00 -5.37 -5.84
C SER A 93 -8.42 -5.94 -5.95
N PRO A 94 -8.59 -7.27 -5.89
CA PRO A 94 -9.90 -7.90 -5.94
C PRO A 94 -10.83 -7.39 -4.81
N LEU A 95 -12.13 -7.46 -5.03
CA LEU A 95 -13.11 -7.04 -4.03
C LEU A 95 -12.94 -7.79 -2.71
N GLY A 96 -12.82 -7.05 -1.61
CA GLY A 96 -12.61 -7.60 -0.26
C GLY A 96 -11.16 -7.86 0.11
N TYR A 97 -10.23 -7.49 -0.78
CA TYR A 97 -8.79 -7.63 -0.57
C TYR A 97 -8.08 -6.28 -0.65
N SER A 98 -6.83 -6.29 -0.26
CA SER A 98 -5.85 -5.20 -0.34
C SER A 98 -4.47 -5.79 -0.58
N ARG A 99 -3.51 -4.96 -0.92
CA ARG A 99 -2.11 -5.36 -1.07
C ARG A 99 -1.19 -4.33 -0.42
N VAL A 100 -0.01 -4.77 0.00
CA VAL A 100 1.05 -3.86 0.46
C VAL A 100 1.70 -3.23 -0.77
N ARG A 101 1.79 -1.89 -0.76
CA ARG A 101 2.39 -1.10 -1.84
C ARG A 101 3.69 -0.45 -1.36
N SER A 102 4.65 -0.36 -2.26
CA SER A 102 5.90 0.37 -2.11
C SER A 102 6.45 0.74 -3.48
N MET A 103 7.57 1.46 -3.56
CA MET A 103 8.23 1.76 -4.83
C MET A 103 8.54 0.49 -5.67
N ALA A 104 8.73 -0.65 -5.05
CA ALA A 104 9.00 -1.91 -5.75
C ALA A 104 7.78 -2.38 -6.55
N THR A 105 6.58 -2.29 -5.99
CA THR A 105 5.33 -2.70 -6.66
C THR A 105 4.68 -1.57 -7.47
N ASP A 106 4.88 -0.33 -7.05
CA ASP A 106 4.26 0.88 -7.61
C ASP A 106 5.34 1.99 -7.70
N PRO A 107 6.06 2.11 -8.82
CA PRO A 107 7.26 2.97 -8.94
C PRO A 107 7.02 4.45 -8.62
N LYS A 108 5.80 4.97 -8.82
CA LYS A 108 5.44 6.35 -8.47
C LYS A 108 5.48 6.63 -6.96
N LEU A 109 5.54 5.59 -6.11
CA LEU A 109 5.73 5.72 -4.66
C LEU A 109 7.20 5.93 -4.25
N LYS A 110 8.15 5.93 -5.20
CA LYS A 110 9.55 6.28 -4.92
C LYS A 110 9.62 7.74 -4.46
N LEU A 111 10.25 7.96 -3.30
CA LEU A 111 10.57 9.30 -2.82
C LEU A 111 12.00 9.67 -3.26
N TYR A 112 12.18 10.92 -3.58
CA TYR A 112 13.47 11.49 -4.02
C TYR A 112 14.08 12.41 -2.96
N THR A 113 13.26 12.87 -2.00
CA THR A 113 13.74 13.61 -0.84
C THR A 113 14.57 12.69 0.05
N HIS A 114 15.77 13.12 0.40
CA HIS A 114 16.64 12.45 1.37
C HIS A 114 16.38 13.00 2.77
N PRO A 115 16.32 12.17 3.83
CA PRO A 115 16.21 12.65 5.19
C PRO A 115 17.51 13.36 5.60
N ILE A 116 17.38 14.55 6.16
CA ILE A 116 18.49 15.31 6.76
C ILE A 116 18.48 15.05 8.25
N TRP A 117 19.55 14.45 8.76
CA TRP A 117 19.67 14.07 10.16
C TRP A 117 20.43 15.11 10.96
N SER A 118 19.95 15.41 12.16
CA SER A 118 20.73 16.14 13.17
C SER A 118 21.81 15.26 13.79
N GLU A 119 22.72 15.85 14.57
CA GLU A 119 23.69 15.10 15.35
C GLU A 119 23.06 14.15 16.37
N THR A 120 21.86 14.46 16.84
CA THR A 120 21.05 13.66 17.76
C THR A 120 20.18 12.60 17.08
N GLY A 121 20.23 12.48 15.74
CA GLY A 121 19.44 11.51 14.97
C GLY A 121 17.99 11.89 14.76
N GLU A 122 17.67 13.19 14.78
CA GLU A 122 16.35 13.72 14.43
C GLU A 122 16.28 14.12 12.96
N ILE A 123 15.12 13.94 12.32
CA ILE A 123 14.90 14.36 10.93
C ILE A 123 14.56 15.85 10.91
N MET A 124 15.39 16.65 10.23
CA MET A 124 15.30 18.11 10.21
C MET A 124 14.41 18.66 9.09
N ASN A 125 14.27 17.95 7.96
CA ASN A 125 13.58 18.45 6.76
C ASN A 125 12.18 17.87 6.56
N ILE A 126 11.42 17.74 7.64
CA ILE A 126 10.06 17.13 7.63
C ILE A 126 9.12 17.85 6.67
N VAL A 127 9.20 19.19 6.58
CA VAL A 127 8.37 19.99 5.67
C VAL A 127 8.62 19.58 4.21
N THR A 128 9.87 19.42 3.80
CA THR A 128 10.24 19.01 2.44
C THR A 128 9.72 17.59 2.12
N ILE A 129 9.80 16.67 3.10
CA ILE A 129 9.24 15.32 2.95
C ILE A 129 7.72 15.38 2.76
N CYS A 130 7.02 16.23 3.52
CA CYS A 130 5.57 16.41 3.39
C CYS A 130 5.19 17.06 2.05
N GLN A 131 5.98 18.01 1.54
CA GLN A 131 5.79 18.62 0.22
C GLN A 131 5.84 17.57 -0.89
N GLU A 132 6.84 16.70 -0.89
CA GLU A 132 6.90 15.61 -1.87
C GLU A 132 5.72 14.64 -1.74
N LEU A 133 5.27 14.31 -0.52
CA LEU A 133 4.08 13.48 -0.32
C LEU A 133 2.80 14.16 -0.83
N GLU A 134 2.66 15.47 -0.68
CA GLU A 134 1.54 16.24 -1.22
C GLU A 134 1.55 16.23 -2.76
N GLU A 135 2.71 16.42 -3.40
CA GLU A 135 2.88 16.31 -4.85
C GLU A 135 2.53 14.90 -5.38
N LYS A 136 2.82 13.87 -4.59
CA LYS A 136 2.54 12.46 -4.91
C LYS A 136 1.16 11.97 -4.47
N LYS A 137 0.21 12.87 -4.15
CA LYS A 137 -1.13 12.50 -3.65
C LYS A 137 -1.88 11.47 -4.52
N ASN A 138 -1.71 11.54 -5.84
CA ASN A 138 -2.32 10.57 -6.76
C ASN A 138 -1.76 9.15 -6.56
N ALA A 139 -0.46 9.01 -6.32
CA ALA A 139 0.17 7.72 -6.08
C ALA A 139 -0.10 7.20 -4.66
N THR A 140 -0.02 8.07 -3.65
CA THR A 140 -0.24 7.71 -2.24
C THR A 140 -1.72 7.55 -1.89
N HIS A 141 -2.64 8.06 -2.72
CA HIS A 141 -4.07 8.22 -2.43
C HIS A 141 -4.32 8.99 -1.12
N GLY A 142 -3.36 9.85 -0.76
CA GLY A 142 -3.44 10.76 0.37
C GLY A 142 -3.93 12.14 -0.09
N ASP A 143 -4.96 12.68 0.55
CA ASP A 143 -5.49 14.01 0.23
C ASP A 143 -5.81 14.78 1.50
N GLY A 144 -5.60 16.12 1.45
CA GLY A 144 -5.75 17.00 2.58
C GLY A 144 -4.55 16.97 3.55
N PRO A 145 -4.73 17.46 4.79
CA PRO A 145 -3.65 17.59 5.75
C PRO A 145 -2.92 16.27 6.03
N ILE A 146 -1.59 16.31 6.08
CA ILE A 146 -0.73 15.19 6.45
C ILE A 146 -0.42 15.28 7.94
N TYR A 147 -0.78 14.23 8.67
CA TYR A 147 -0.38 14.06 10.07
C TYR A 147 0.74 13.05 10.13
N LEU A 148 1.83 13.36 10.83
CA LEU A 148 2.92 12.42 11.00
C LEU A 148 3.46 12.40 12.43
N SER A 149 3.97 11.24 12.83
CA SER A 149 4.76 11.09 14.06
C SER A 149 6.01 10.28 13.78
N ILE A 150 7.06 10.53 14.54
CA ILE A 150 8.37 9.91 14.38
C ILE A 150 8.63 9.00 15.57
N ALA A 151 9.04 7.77 15.27
CA ALA A 151 9.49 6.80 16.24
C ALA A 151 10.93 6.39 15.91
N ASN A 152 11.82 6.63 16.87
CA ASN A 152 13.23 6.26 16.83
C ASN A 152 13.46 5.00 17.68
N SER A 153 14.67 4.46 17.64
CA SER A 153 15.09 3.27 18.42
C SER A 153 14.25 2.03 18.10
N ILE A 154 14.01 1.80 16.79
CA ILE A 154 13.21 0.68 16.26
C ILE A 154 14.12 -0.19 15.38
N VAL A 155 13.94 -1.52 15.46
CA VAL A 155 14.66 -2.48 14.61
C VAL A 155 14.03 -2.51 13.22
N ILE A 156 14.57 -1.69 12.30
CA ILE A 156 14.04 -1.48 10.96
C ILE A 156 13.99 -2.77 10.13
N ASP A 157 15.00 -3.63 10.24
CA ASP A 157 15.11 -4.84 9.43
C ASP A 157 13.94 -5.82 9.67
N LYS A 158 13.42 -5.89 10.89
CA LYS A 158 12.23 -6.69 11.21
C LYS A 158 10.97 -6.12 10.54
N ILE A 159 10.88 -4.80 10.43
CA ILE A 159 9.76 -4.13 9.75
C ILE A 159 9.84 -4.38 8.25
N LEU A 160 11.03 -4.25 7.66
CA LEU A 160 11.27 -4.53 6.24
C LEU A 160 10.96 -6.00 5.91
N ALA A 161 11.41 -6.95 6.74
CA ALA A 161 11.09 -8.36 6.56
C ALA A 161 9.58 -8.62 6.58
N TYR A 162 8.86 -8.03 7.53
CA TYR A 162 7.41 -8.15 7.63
C TYR A 162 6.69 -7.55 6.41
N THR A 163 7.07 -6.35 5.98
CA THR A 163 6.44 -5.71 4.81
C THR A 163 6.68 -6.51 3.53
N LYS A 164 7.90 -7.01 3.33
CA LYS A 164 8.25 -7.87 2.19
C LYS A 164 7.51 -9.21 2.22
N SER A 165 7.35 -9.83 3.40
CA SER A 165 6.58 -11.09 3.49
C SER A 165 5.13 -10.88 3.04
N LEU A 166 4.49 -9.78 3.43
CA LEU A 166 3.13 -9.46 2.97
C LEU A 166 3.06 -9.11 1.48
N GLN A 167 4.10 -8.48 0.91
CA GLN A 167 4.17 -8.26 -0.53
C GLN A 167 4.31 -9.58 -1.31
N LYS A 168 5.15 -10.50 -0.83
CA LYS A 168 5.30 -11.84 -1.41
C LYS A 168 4.01 -12.68 -1.31
N GLU A 169 3.29 -12.58 -0.19
CA GLU A 169 2.00 -13.23 0.03
C GLU A 169 0.89 -12.70 -0.92
N GLY A 170 1.05 -11.45 -1.40
CA GLY A 170 0.14 -10.80 -2.34
C GLY A 170 -1.06 -10.17 -1.64
N PHE A 171 -2.27 -10.72 -1.85
CA PHE A 171 -3.50 -10.10 -1.37
C PHE A 171 -3.86 -10.47 0.07
N GLN A 172 -4.12 -9.44 0.87
CA GLN A 172 -4.58 -9.54 2.25
C GLN A 172 -6.09 -9.31 2.35
N LYS A 173 -6.83 -10.13 3.12
CA LYS A 173 -8.26 -9.90 3.36
C LYS A 173 -8.48 -8.57 4.07
N TYR A 174 -9.20 -7.65 3.43
CA TYR A 174 -9.43 -6.30 3.94
C TYR A 174 -10.67 -6.21 4.83
N GLY A 175 -10.57 -5.51 5.95
CA GLY A 175 -11.72 -5.22 6.81
C GLY A 175 -11.35 -4.54 8.12
N VAL A 176 -12.36 -3.94 8.76
CA VAL A 176 -12.23 -3.18 10.01
C VAL A 176 -12.71 -4.00 11.20
N LEU A 177 -13.88 -4.67 11.08
CA LEU A 177 -14.58 -5.29 12.20
C LEU A 177 -14.01 -6.65 12.64
N LYS A 178 -13.38 -7.41 11.75
CA LYS A 178 -12.83 -8.73 12.08
C LYS A 178 -11.34 -8.64 12.41
N LYS A 179 -10.92 -9.29 13.50
CA LYS A 179 -9.48 -9.35 13.91
C LYS A 179 -8.60 -10.02 12.84
N SER A 180 -9.12 -11.03 12.13
CA SER A 180 -8.43 -11.74 11.05
C SER A 180 -8.26 -10.94 9.76
N LYS A 181 -8.90 -9.77 9.65
CA LYS A 181 -8.78 -8.87 8.52
C LYS A 181 -7.87 -7.70 8.83
N ILE A 182 -7.19 -7.19 7.81
CA ILE A 182 -6.28 -6.06 7.92
C ILE A 182 -6.88 -4.82 7.24
N ASN A 183 -6.51 -3.62 7.70
CA ASN A 183 -6.73 -2.34 7.02
C ASN A 183 -5.42 -1.54 7.04
N CYS A 184 -5.39 -0.39 6.39
CA CYS A 184 -4.17 0.45 6.30
C CYS A 184 -3.58 0.77 7.68
N ALA A 185 -4.40 1.18 8.65
CA ALA A 185 -3.92 1.51 9.99
C ALA A 185 -3.43 0.28 10.77
N LYS A 186 -4.12 -0.87 10.66
CA LYS A 186 -3.64 -2.14 11.24
C LYS A 186 -2.32 -2.59 10.62
N PHE A 187 -2.14 -2.40 9.31
CA PHE A 187 -0.88 -2.71 8.64
C PHE A 187 0.27 -1.91 9.24
N VAL A 188 0.13 -0.58 9.29
CA VAL A 188 1.15 0.31 9.87
C VAL A 188 1.47 -0.07 11.31
N ALA A 189 0.44 -0.24 12.16
CA ALA A 189 0.65 -0.63 13.56
C ALA A 189 1.37 -1.98 13.68
N LYS A 190 0.94 -3.01 12.92
CA LYS A 190 1.57 -4.33 12.94
C LYS A 190 3.01 -4.30 12.46
N ALA A 191 3.32 -3.51 11.42
CA ALA A 191 4.67 -3.34 10.93
C ALA A 191 5.57 -2.71 12.01
N ILE A 192 5.14 -1.63 12.64
CA ILE A 192 5.89 -0.96 13.71
C ILE A 192 6.12 -1.90 14.91
N LEU A 193 5.11 -2.70 15.29
CA LEU A 193 5.21 -3.68 16.37
C LEU A 193 6.31 -4.71 16.13
N GLN A 194 6.64 -5.06 14.87
CA GLN A 194 7.74 -6.01 14.59
C GLN A 194 9.09 -5.48 15.06
N GLY A 195 9.30 -4.17 14.96
CA GLY A 195 10.58 -3.55 15.31
C GLY A 195 10.68 -3.04 16.74
N LEU A 196 9.60 -3.07 17.53
CA LEU A 196 9.55 -2.57 18.89
C LEU A 196 9.86 -3.65 19.93
N ASP A 197 10.49 -3.25 21.04
CA ASP A 197 10.53 -4.08 22.24
C ASP A 197 9.12 -4.27 22.80
N PRO A 198 8.65 -5.53 22.99
CA PRO A 198 7.33 -5.82 23.57
C PRO A 198 7.09 -5.19 24.94
N LYS A 199 8.14 -4.89 25.72
CA LYS A 199 8.06 -4.23 27.02
C LYS A 199 7.90 -2.71 26.91
N SER A 200 8.16 -2.13 25.73
CA SER A 200 8.06 -0.67 25.55
C SER A 200 6.62 -0.17 25.68
N LYS A 201 6.48 1.04 26.20
CA LYS A 201 5.15 1.72 26.30
C LYS A 201 4.50 1.93 24.94
N MET A 202 5.31 2.17 23.91
CA MET A 202 4.83 2.33 22.52
C MET A 202 4.24 1.01 22.01
N TYR A 203 4.95 -0.11 22.19
CA TYR A 203 4.44 -1.43 21.84
C TYR A 203 3.09 -1.71 22.52
N GLN A 204 3.03 -1.56 23.85
CA GLN A 204 1.81 -1.83 24.62
C GLN A 204 0.64 -0.95 24.15
N THR A 205 0.92 0.31 23.78
CA THR A 205 -0.10 1.21 23.28
C THR A 205 -0.61 0.81 21.90
N LEU A 206 0.30 0.52 20.95
CA LEU A 206 -0.08 0.12 19.59
C LEU A 206 -0.76 -1.24 19.55
N ASN A 207 -0.32 -2.18 20.40
CA ASN A 207 -0.91 -3.52 20.47
C ASN A 207 -2.31 -3.52 21.09
N ASN A 208 -2.61 -2.55 21.97
CA ASN A 208 -3.88 -2.42 22.67
C ASN A 208 -4.55 -1.07 22.35
N PRO A 209 -5.12 -0.90 21.14
CA PRO A 209 -5.74 0.35 20.77
C PRO A 209 -6.98 0.63 21.61
N ILE A 210 -7.19 1.89 21.97
CA ILE A 210 -8.41 2.37 22.68
C ILE A 210 -9.64 2.38 21.76
N THR A 211 -9.45 2.26 20.47
CA THR A 211 -10.50 2.14 19.45
C THR A 211 -10.78 0.67 19.17
N TYR A 212 -11.95 0.34 18.63
CA TYR A 212 -12.28 -1.03 18.23
C TYR A 212 -11.26 -1.64 17.27
N SER A 213 -10.64 -0.82 16.42
CA SER A 213 -9.54 -1.17 15.53
C SER A 213 -8.58 0.01 15.45
N GLN A 214 -7.32 -0.26 15.08
CA GLN A 214 -6.40 0.82 14.77
C GLN A 214 -7.02 1.79 13.76
N SER A 215 -6.89 3.08 14.03
CA SER A 215 -7.24 4.15 13.10
C SER A 215 -5.98 4.90 12.69
N PRO A 216 -5.97 5.56 11.51
CA PRO A 216 -4.81 6.36 11.08
C PRO A 216 -4.36 7.37 12.15
N TYR A 217 -5.30 8.13 12.69
CA TYR A 217 -4.98 9.14 13.70
C TYR A 217 -4.52 8.53 15.04
N PHE A 218 -5.09 7.39 15.46
CA PHE A 218 -4.60 6.70 16.65
C PHE A 218 -3.13 6.27 16.50
N ASN A 219 -2.73 5.78 15.34
CA ASN A 219 -1.35 5.40 15.08
C ASN A 219 -0.41 6.59 15.24
N ILE A 220 -0.79 7.79 14.73
CA ILE A 220 -0.01 9.02 14.90
C ILE A 220 0.23 9.34 16.39
N LEU A 221 -0.80 9.23 17.21
CA LEU A 221 -0.68 9.51 18.65
C LEU A 221 0.02 8.40 19.45
N ALA A 222 0.05 7.19 18.92
CA ALA A 222 0.62 6.01 19.59
C ALA A 222 2.08 5.76 19.21
N ALA A 223 2.47 6.04 17.95
CA ALA A 223 3.79 5.78 17.39
C ALA A 223 4.70 7.02 17.39
N SER A 224 4.73 7.74 18.50
CA SER A 224 5.56 8.94 18.68
C SER A 224 6.55 8.74 19.81
N SER A 225 7.85 8.88 19.55
CA SER A 225 8.89 8.85 20.59
C SER A 225 8.86 10.11 21.47
N SER A 226 8.55 11.28 20.91
CA SER A 226 8.47 12.56 21.63
C SER A 226 7.11 12.81 22.29
N GLY A 227 6.10 12.00 21.98
CA GLY A 227 4.70 12.23 22.38
C GLY A 227 4.04 13.40 21.65
N SER A 228 4.69 13.94 20.60
CA SER A 228 4.16 14.98 19.71
C SER A 228 4.03 14.44 18.29
N PHE A 229 3.23 15.11 17.48
CA PHE A 229 3.04 14.82 16.07
C PHE A 229 3.02 16.12 15.26
N PHE A 230 3.37 16.03 13.99
CA PHE A 230 3.42 17.15 13.08
C PHE A 230 2.19 17.14 12.18
N ILE A 231 1.60 18.31 11.96
CA ILE A 231 0.54 18.53 10.98
C ILE A 231 1.11 19.41 9.88
N TYR A 232 0.98 18.95 8.64
CA TYR A 232 1.37 19.70 7.44
C TYR A 232 0.15 19.92 6.56
N GLU A 233 -0.01 21.15 6.08
CA GLU A 233 -1.06 21.53 5.14
C GLU A 233 -0.62 22.75 4.32
N ASN A 234 -0.70 22.66 2.99
CA ASN A 234 -0.43 23.77 2.05
C ASN A 234 0.90 24.52 2.32
N GLY A 235 1.99 23.79 2.47
CA GLY A 235 3.32 24.35 2.67
C GLY A 235 3.66 24.73 4.13
N ASN A 236 2.70 24.67 5.04
CA ASN A 236 2.87 25.03 6.44
C ASN A 236 2.81 23.81 7.35
N GLY A 237 3.54 23.86 8.46
CA GLY A 237 3.51 22.75 9.40
C GLY A 237 3.73 23.19 10.84
N GLU A 238 3.10 22.44 11.77
CA GLU A 238 3.21 22.71 13.21
C GLU A 238 3.26 21.41 14.01
N TRP A 239 4.00 21.43 15.12
CA TRP A 239 4.03 20.33 16.09
C TRP A 239 2.90 20.48 17.10
N LYS A 240 2.18 19.37 17.34
CA LYS A 240 1.08 19.31 18.32
C LYS A 240 1.27 18.16 19.30
N LYS A 241 0.64 18.30 20.46
CA LYS A 241 0.50 17.24 21.47
C LYS A 241 -0.97 17.06 21.80
N GLU A 242 -1.45 15.83 21.68
CA GLU A 242 -2.83 15.50 22.03
C GLU A 242 -2.92 14.17 22.78
N LYS A 243 -4.00 14.02 23.56
CA LYS A 243 -4.29 12.77 24.26
C LYS A 243 -4.90 11.76 23.29
N LYS A 244 -4.56 10.49 23.44
CA LYS A 244 -5.05 9.39 22.57
C LYS A 244 -6.58 9.31 22.51
N ILE A 245 -7.29 9.76 23.55
CA ILE A 245 -8.76 9.82 23.57
C ILE A 245 -9.34 10.71 22.45
N HIS A 246 -8.58 11.69 21.94
CA HIS A 246 -9.00 12.51 20.81
C HIS A 246 -9.14 11.68 19.53
N ALA A 247 -8.27 10.70 19.32
CA ALA A 247 -8.42 9.79 18.17
C ALA A 247 -9.75 9.00 18.23
N LEU A 248 -10.18 8.55 19.41
CA LEU A 248 -11.48 7.88 19.57
C LEU A 248 -12.64 8.84 19.28
N LYS A 249 -12.59 10.07 19.83
CA LYS A 249 -13.64 11.09 19.60
C LYS A 249 -13.76 11.45 18.12
N GLU A 250 -12.62 11.68 17.44
CA GLU A 250 -12.61 12.02 16.02
C GLU A 250 -13.09 10.84 15.15
N LEU A 251 -12.63 9.61 15.44
CA LEU A 251 -13.10 8.43 14.72
C LEU A 251 -14.62 8.26 14.85
N TRP A 252 -15.15 8.41 16.05
CA TRP A 252 -16.58 8.34 16.31
C TRP A 252 -17.35 9.41 15.54
N LYS A 253 -16.94 10.69 15.68
CA LYS A 253 -17.56 11.83 15.02
C LYS A 253 -17.61 11.64 13.50
N LYS A 254 -16.49 11.26 12.88
CA LYS A 254 -16.38 11.04 11.43
C LYS A 254 -17.13 9.80 10.95
N SER A 255 -17.14 8.73 11.74
CA SER A 255 -17.91 7.53 11.41
C SER A 255 -19.42 7.80 11.43
N MET A 256 -19.88 8.65 12.34
CA MET A 256 -21.30 8.99 12.44
C MET A 256 -21.80 9.89 11.29
N GLU A 257 -20.90 10.53 10.52
CA GLU A 257 -21.29 11.35 9.34
C GLU A 257 -22.15 10.54 8.34
N SER A 258 -21.85 9.26 8.18
CA SER A 258 -22.54 8.37 7.23
C SER A 258 -23.96 7.99 7.65
N PHE A 259 -24.35 8.25 8.91
CA PHE A 259 -25.68 7.93 9.45
C PHE A 259 -26.65 9.13 9.44
N PHE A 260 -26.15 10.36 9.45
CA PHE A 260 -26.96 11.56 9.49
C PHE A 260 -27.20 12.16 8.11
N ASN A 261 -28.47 12.35 7.70
CA ASN A 261 -28.83 12.84 6.37
C ASN A 261 -28.04 14.07 5.89
N LYS A 262 -27.93 15.10 6.72
CA LYS A 262 -27.24 16.36 6.35
C LYS A 262 -25.73 16.11 6.10
N LYS A 263 -25.07 15.33 6.95
CA LYS A 263 -23.61 15.06 6.86
C LYS A 263 -23.31 14.04 5.77
N ALA A 264 -24.15 13.01 5.61
CA ALA A 264 -23.98 11.99 4.58
C ALA A 264 -24.06 12.54 3.15
N LYS A 265 -24.81 13.65 2.95
CA LYS A 265 -24.88 14.36 1.65
C LYS A 265 -23.58 15.08 1.29
N LEU A 266 -22.70 15.36 2.25
CA LEU A 266 -21.37 15.95 2.04
C LEU A 266 -20.32 14.92 1.66
N LEU A 267 -20.63 13.63 1.79
CA LEU A 267 -19.76 12.56 1.32
C LEU A 267 -20.03 12.29 -0.17
N PRO A 268 -19.03 11.83 -0.93
CA PRO A 268 -19.22 11.40 -2.32
C PRO A 268 -20.32 10.34 -2.45
N SER A 269 -20.89 10.24 -3.65
CA SER A 269 -21.87 9.20 -3.95
C SER A 269 -21.27 7.81 -3.72
N ASP A 270 -22.00 6.95 -3.04
CA ASP A 270 -21.61 5.56 -2.81
C ASP A 270 -22.32 4.58 -3.77
N LYS A 271 -23.00 5.09 -4.81
CA LYS A 271 -23.64 4.26 -5.84
C LYS A 271 -22.62 3.47 -6.65
N ILE A 272 -21.43 4.04 -6.84
CA ILE A 272 -20.31 3.39 -7.53
C ILE A 272 -19.42 2.78 -6.46
N LEU A 273 -19.23 1.46 -6.55
CA LEU A 273 -18.36 0.66 -5.67
C LEU A 273 -16.89 0.87 -6.03
N GLY A 274 -16.38 2.10 -5.88
CA GLY A 274 -15.06 2.37 -6.39
C GLY A 274 -14.99 1.91 -7.86
N GLN A 275 -13.90 1.99 -8.49
CA GLN A 275 -13.79 1.57 -9.89
C GLN A 275 -13.49 0.07 -10.02
N GLN A 276 -14.36 -0.78 -9.43
CA GLN A 276 -14.27 -2.23 -9.59
C GLN A 276 -14.57 -2.67 -11.02
N PHE A 277 -15.37 -1.90 -11.74
CA PHE A 277 -15.77 -2.19 -13.11
C PHE A 277 -14.97 -1.35 -14.10
N GLN A 278 -14.73 -1.91 -15.26
CA GLN A 278 -14.14 -1.18 -16.37
C GLN A 278 -14.96 0.08 -16.67
N PRO A 279 -14.33 1.24 -16.81
CA PRO A 279 -15.00 2.45 -17.26
C PRO A 279 -15.72 2.23 -18.59
N LEU A 280 -16.84 2.92 -18.79
CA LEU A 280 -17.66 2.81 -20.01
C LEU A 280 -16.90 3.22 -21.27
N SER A 281 -15.90 4.08 -21.13
CA SER A 281 -15.04 4.52 -22.24
C SER A 281 -13.57 4.25 -21.91
N ILE A 282 -12.87 3.70 -22.88
CA ILE A 282 -11.40 3.62 -22.85
C ILE A 282 -10.86 5.03 -23.13
N PRO A 283 -9.90 5.52 -22.34
CA PRO A 283 -9.26 6.81 -22.62
C PRO A 283 -8.68 6.86 -24.05
N LYS A 284 -8.84 7.98 -24.74
CA LYS A 284 -8.43 8.13 -26.16
C LYS A 284 -6.93 7.88 -26.41
N SER A 285 -6.12 8.04 -25.38
CA SER A 285 -4.66 7.81 -25.44
C SER A 285 -4.28 6.33 -25.38
N MET A 286 -5.24 5.42 -25.24
CA MET A 286 -4.97 4.01 -24.96
C MET A 286 -5.39 3.10 -26.10
N ASN A 287 -4.71 1.96 -26.19
CA ASN A 287 -5.04 0.92 -27.16
C ASN A 287 -6.36 0.21 -26.76
N LEU A 288 -7.14 -0.21 -27.75
CA LEU A 288 -8.39 -0.94 -27.53
C LEU A 288 -8.20 -2.31 -26.85
N THR A 289 -6.96 -2.83 -26.88
CA THR A 289 -6.58 -4.11 -26.25
C THR A 289 -6.23 -3.96 -24.75
N ALA A 290 -6.20 -2.76 -24.22
CA ALA A 290 -5.87 -2.52 -22.83
C ALA A 290 -6.88 -3.17 -21.88
N THR A 291 -6.39 -3.87 -20.87
CA THR A 291 -7.18 -4.54 -19.83
C THR A 291 -7.31 -3.65 -18.60
N TYR A 292 -8.54 -3.45 -18.11
CA TYR A 292 -8.77 -2.73 -16.87
C TYR A 292 -8.80 -3.69 -15.68
N LEU A 293 -7.93 -3.47 -14.70
CA LEU A 293 -7.97 -4.15 -13.40
C LEU A 293 -8.51 -3.19 -12.35
N GLY A 294 -9.71 -3.50 -11.86
CA GLY A 294 -10.41 -2.64 -10.91
C GLY A 294 -9.86 -2.72 -9.48
N GLY A 295 -10.26 -1.73 -8.67
CA GLY A 295 -9.98 -1.68 -7.24
C GLY A 295 -11.03 -0.87 -6.49
N ILE A 296 -11.15 -1.00 -5.16
CA ILE A 296 -11.99 -0.10 -4.39
C ILE A 296 -11.27 1.23 -4.20
N GLY A 297 -11.88 2.29 -4.68
CA GLY A 297 -11.27 3.60 -4.80
C GLY A 297 -10.77 3.83 -6.21
N GLU A 298 -9.88 2.98 -6.71
CA GLU A 298 -9.29 3.18 -8.04
C GLU A 298 -8.75 1.88 -8.63
N GLY A 299 -8.91 1.71 -9.95
CA GLY A 299 -8.29 0.68 -10.77
C GLY A 299 -7.30 1.29 -11.74
N ALA A 300 -6.74 0.46 -12.61
CA ALA A 300 -5.76 0.88 -13.61
C ALA A 300 -5.94 0.12 -14.93
N TRP A 301 -5.53 0.76 -16.01
CA TRP A 301 -5.42 0.16 -17.32
C TRP A 301 -4.04 -0.46 -17.51
N HIS A 302 -4.01 -1.58 -18.19
CA HIS A 302 -2.81 -2.35 -18.45
C HIS A 302 -2.78 -2.73 -19.93
N GLU A 303 -1.69 -2.45 -20.59
CA GLU A 303 -1.44 -2.80 -21.98
C GLU A 303 -0.25 -3.76 -22.03
N LEU A 304 -0.47 -4.96 -22.55
CA LEU A 304 0.56 -5.95 -22.78
C LEU A 304 1.01 -5.89 -24.23
N ILE A 305 2.31 -5.74 -24.45
CA ILE A 305 2.93 -5.68 -25.76
C ILE A 305 3.99 -6.78 -25.83
N LEU A 306 3.80 -7.76 -26.71
CA LEU A 306 4.79 -8.79 -26.94
C LEU A 306 5.99 -8.18 -27.66
N VAL A 307 7.15 -8.18 -27.01
CA VAL A 307 8.41 -7.64 -27.55
C VAL A 307 9.16 -8.71 -28.33
N SER A 308 9.16 -9.95 -27.81
CA SER A 308 9.76 -11.13 -28.44
C SER A 308 9.12 -12.39 -27.88
N GLU A 309 9.50 -13.56 -28.40
CA GLU A 309 9.06 -14.85 -27.87
C GLU A 309 9.42 -15.10 -26.38
N LYS A 310 10.28 -14.27 -25.81
CA LYS A 310 10.76 -14.39 -24.42
C LYS A 310 10.51 -13.17 -23.56
N GLU A 311 9.88 -12.13 -24.12
CA GLU A 311 9.76 -10.86 -23.43
C GLU A 311 8.43 -10.17 -23.76
N VAL A 312 7.75 -9.71 -22.72
CA VAL A 312 6.54 -8.91 -22.79
C VAL A 312 6.72 -7.60 -22.04
N CYS A 313 6.31 -6.50 -22.63
CA CYS A 313 6.26 -5.18 -22.02
C CYS A 313 4.85 -4.96 -21.44
N LEU A 314 4.78 -4.44 -20.21
CA LEU A 314 3.56 -3.95 -19.59
C LEU A 314 3.63 -2.44 -19.46
N ASN A 315 2.68 -1.74 -20.08
CA ASN A 315 2.40 -0.35 -19.78
C ASN A 315 1.22 -0.28 -18.81
N ARG A 316 1.37 0.46 -17.70
CA ARG A 316 0.28 0.73 -16.75
C ARG A 316 -0.09 2.20 -16.77
N TYR A 317 -1.40 2.45 -16.72
CA TYR A 317 -1.98 3.78 -16.73
C TYR A 317 -3.02 3.90 -15.62
N TYR A 318 -3.14 5.08 -15.02
CA TYR A 318 -4.24 5.38 -14.11
C TYR A 318 -5.60 5.23 -14.81
N TYR A 319 -6.68 5.29 -14.04
CA TYR A 319 -8.04 5.12 -14.57
C TYR A 319 -8.41 6.16 -15.65
N ASP A 320 -7.81 7.35 -15.60
CA ASP A 320 -8.01 8.46 -16.55
C ASP A 320 -7.14 8.35 -17.81
N GLY A 321 -6.29 7.32 -17.92
CA GLY A 321 -5.36 7.12 -19.02
C GLY A 321 -4.01 7.82 -18.86
N THR A 322 -3.75 8.48 -17.73
CA THR A 322 -2.43 9.03 -17.42
C THR A 322 -1.42 7.92 -17.23
N PHE A 323 -0.28 8.02 -17.93
CA PHE A 323 0.78 7.01 -17.84
C PHE A 323 1.39 6.91 -16.45
N GLU A 324 1.50 5.68 -15.94
CA GLU A 324 2.07 5.42 -14.62
C GLU A 324 3.51 4.87 -14.73
N PHE A 325 3.68 3.70 -15.36
CA PHE A 325 5.00 3.12 -15.61
C PHE A 325 4.97 2.11 -16.76
N THR A 326 6.15 1.77 -17.24
CA THR A 326 6.42 0.63 -18.12
C THR A 326 7.47 -0.28 -17.50
N ASN A 327 7.35 -1.59 -17.75
CA ASN A 327 8.39 -2.56 -17.40
C ASN A 327 8.32 -3.79 -18.30
N ASN A 328 9.45 -4.49 -18.43
CA ASN A 328 9.58 -5.70 -19.25
C ASN A 328 9.71 -6.94 -18.36
N TYR A 329 9.07 -8.03 -18.80
CA TYR A 329 9.00 -9.29 -18.06
C TYR A 329 9.42 -10.45 -18.94
N ILE A 330 10.17 -11.39 -18.34
CA ILE A 330 10.63 -12.57 -19.04
C ILE A 330 9.52 -13.61 -19.05
N ILE A 331 9.09 -14.01 -20.25
CA ILE A 331 8.10 -15.08 -20.47
C ILE A 331 8.73 -16.26 -21.20
N ASN A 332 8.03 -17.39 -21.27
CA ASN A 332 8.44 -18.51 -22.13
C ASN A 332 7.64 -18.50 -23.44
N SER A 333 8.12 -19.26 -24.44
CA SER A 333 7.53 -19.29 -25.78
C SER A 333 6.05 -19.71 -25.79
N ASN A 334 5.65 -20.69 -24.96
CA ASN A 334 4.25 -21.13 -24.91
C ASN A 334 3.30 -19.98 -24.50
N TRP A 335 3.74 -19.09 -23.58
CA TRP A 335 2.94 -17.97 -23.14
C TRP A 335 2.98 -16.81 -24.14
N ALA A 336 4.05 -16.68 -24.94
CA ALA A 336 4.10 -15.78 -26.08
C ALA A 336 3.06 -16.17 -27.15
N ASP A 337 2.91 -17.47 -27.45
CA ASP A 337 1.89 -17.97 -28.36
C ASP A 337 0.48 -17.72 -27.85
N TYR A 338 0.24 -17.90 -26.54
CA TYR A 338 -1.05 -17.57 -25.92
C TYR A 338 -1.36 -16.07 -25.95
N LEU A 339 -0.36 -15.20 -25.83
CA LEU A 339 -0.53 -13.75 -25.98
C LEU A 339 -0.91 -13.39 -27.42
N ASN A 340 -0.21 -13.95 -28.41
CA ASN A 340 -0.51 -13.74 -29.83
C ASN A 340 -1.92 -14.20 -30.21
N SER A 341 -2.38 -15.32 -29.66
CA SER A 341 -3.74 -15.85 -29.90
C SER A 341 -4.82 -15.20 -29.05
N HIS A 342 -4.48 -14.20 -28.23
CA HIS A 342 -5.39 -13.54 -27.27
C HIS A 342 -6.05 -14.52 -26.26
N SER A 343 -5.46 -15.68 -26.05
CA SER A 343 -5.95 -16.75 -25.16
C SER A 343 -5.59 -16.52 -23.69
N VAL A 344 -4.95 -15.40 -23.35
CA VAL A 344 -4.58 -15.03 -21.96
C VAL A 344 -5.27 -13.78 -21.49
N GLU A 345 -5.32 -13.62 -20.17
CA GLU A 345 -5.70 -12.38 -19.51
C GLU A 345 -4.73 -12.06 -18.37
N LEU A 346 -4.48 -10.77 -18.17
CA LEU A 346 -3.73 -10.27 -17.03
C LEU A 346 -4.64 -10.30 -15.79
N VAL A 347 -4.13 -10.78 -14.66
CA VAL A 347 -4.90 -10.83 -13.41
C VAL A 347 -4.36 -9.84 -12.38
N HIS A 348 -5.16 -9.56 -11.34
CA HIS A 348 -4.86 -8.55 -10.31
C HIS A 348 -3.51 -8.74 -9.60
N ASP A 349 -2.99 -9.98 -9.54
CA ASP A 349 -1.66 -10.27 -9.02
C ASP A 349 -0.56 -9.88 -10.03
N SER A 350 -0.60 -8.62 -10.46
CA SER A 350 0.33 -8.05 -11.43
C SER A 350 0.72 -6.63 -11.00
N HIS A 351 2.02 -6.36 -11.00
CA HIS A 351 2.60 -5.06 -10.65
C HIS A 351 4.04 -4.97 -11.17
N ASN A 352 4.76 -3.92 -10.81
CA ASN A 352 6.10 -3.66 -11.33
C ASN A 352 7.13 -4.79 -11.16
N LEU A 353 7.02 -5.63 -10.11
CA LEU A 353 7.98 -6.74 -9.89
C LEU A 353 7.66 -7.98 -10.70
N TRP A 354 6.39 -8.27 -10.94
CA TRP A 354 5.94 -9.41 -11.74
C TRP A 354 4.57 -9.15 -12.34
N ILE A 355 4.28 -9.91 -13.39
CA ILE A 355 2.92 -10.05 -13.94
C ILE A 355 2.46 -11.48 -13.76
N THR A 356 1.17 -11.66 -13.54
CA THR A 356 0.52 -12.98 -13.54
C THR A 356 -0.46 -13.02 -14.69
N LEU A 357 -0.22 -13.94 -15.62
CA LEU A 357 -1.10 -14.22 -16.74
C LEU A 357 -1.93 -15.47 -16.44
N MET A 358 -3.17 -15.48 -16.90
CA MET A 358 -4.08 -16.62 -16.80
C MET A 358 -4.52 -17.03 -18.21
N ASN A 359 -4.33 -18.32 -18.55
CA ASN A 359 -4.92 -18.88 -19.76
C ASN A 359 -6.44 -18.94 -19.61
N LYS A 360 -7.18 -18.39 -20.59
CA LYS A 360 -8.65 -18.26 -20.53
C LYS A 360 -9.37 -19.59 -20.58
N GLU A 361 -8.79 -20.60 -21.24
CA GLU A 361 -9.37 -21.93 -21.41
C GLU A 361 -9.05 -22.84 -20.24
N THR A 362 -7.75 -23.04 -19.96
CA THR A 362 -7.28 -23.98 -18.93
C THR A 362 -7.39 -23.43 -17.51
N LYS A 363 -7.54 -22.10 -17.34
CA LYS A 363 -7.47 -21.37 -16.07
C LYS A 363 -6.13 -21.51 -15.36
N GLU A 364 -5.10 -22.03 -16.05
CA GLU A 364 -3.74 -22.06 -15.56
C GLU A 364 -3.22 -20.63 -15.37
N LYS A 365 -2.51 -20.38 -14.26
CA LYS A 365 -1.88 -19.10 -13.96
C LYS A 365 -0.38 -19.28 -13.88
N MET A 366 0.35 -18.32 -14.44
CA MET A 366 1.79 -18.27 -14.35
C MET A 366 2.26 -16.85 -14.03
N ARG A 367 3.24 -16.76 -13.14
CA ARG A 367 3.89 -15.51 -12.77
C ARG A 367 5.18 -15.34 -13.53
N PHE A 368 5.42 -14.15 -14.05
CA PHE A 368 6.60 -13.75 -14.80
C PHE A 368 7.24 -12.53 -14.14
N PHE A 369 8.51 -12.62 -13.84
CA PHE A 369 9.23 -11.57 -13.12
C PHE A 369 9.81 -10.52 -14.09
N ALA A 370 9.90 -9.29 -13.60
CA ALA A 370 10.52 -8.19 -14.34
C ALA A 370 12.01 -8.47 -14.60
N VAL A 371 12.48 -8.05 -15.78
CA VAL A 371 13.88 -8.23 -16.20
C VAL A 371 14.87 -7.68 -15.18
N ASN A 372 14.57 -6.53 -14.56
CA ASN A 372 15.43 -5.83 -13.59
C ASN A 372 15.03 -6.09 -12.12
N CYS A 373 14.20 -7.09 -11.85
CA CYS A 373 13.70 -7.38 -10.50
C CYS A 373 14.83 -7.65 -9.48
N ALA A 374 15.95 -8.26 -9.93
CA ALA A 374 17.08 -8.63 -9.06
C ALA A 374 17.84 -7.42 -8.50
N GLU A 375 17.90 -6.30 -9.21
CA GLU A 375 18.65 -5.10 -8.77
C GLU A 375 17.84 -4.25 -7.77
N GLU A 376 16.53 -4.13 -7.95
CA GLU A 376 15.65 -3.39 -7.05
C GLU A 376 15.46 -4.07 -5.68
N TRP A 377 15.83 -5.35 -5.54
CA TRP A 377 15.74 -6.11 -4.29
C TRP A 377 17.06 -6.18 -3.52
N LYS A 378 18.13 -5.61 -4.04
CA LYS A 378 19.43 -5.53 -3.36
C LYS A 378 19.52 -4.40 -2.32
N MET A 379 18.47 -3.62 -2.12
CA MET A 379 18.38 -2.57 -1.12
C MET A 379 17.70 -3.03 0.17
#